data_324609a1c9ffa50afdd822de5b5848a2
#
_entry.id   324609a1c9ffa50afdd822de5b5848a2
#
_cell.length_a   1.000
_cell.length_b   1.000
_cell.length_c   1.000
_cell.angle_alpha   90.00
_cell.angle_beta   90.00
_cell.angle_gamma   90.00
#
_symmetry.space_group_name_H-M   'P 1'
#
loop_
_entity.id
_entity.type
_entity.pdbx_description
1 polymer ?
#
loop_
_entity_poly.entity_id
_entity_poly.type
_entity_poly.pdbx_seq_one_letter_code
_entity_poly.pdbx_strand_id
1 'polypeptide(L)'
;MSTDGEIRAALISALDWQVELGADEAIAEHPVDRFAATAPQVVPDAPAKPAVQAGRGPADVHAFDAGQSQRAGDPVTHTTQQSASLAPPQPPASSSPESATLAAQAQALEDLAETLQAWDGSPLKETARNFVFCDGLPGAHLMVVGEAPGQEEDRQGKPFVGRAGQLLDRMLAAIGLDRTSDDPGRAAYITNILPWRPAGNRTPTPDEAALFLPFVIRHIQLAQPRIILAMGNTPTKALLQTTTGIKRMRGRWVDHAATGLPLLPSFHPAYLLRQPADKKLAWHDLIEVRRALDGENPT
;
A
#
# COMPACT_ATOMS: atom_id res chain seq x y z
N MET A 1 -20.12 24.66 7.23
CA MET A 1 -20.11 24.34 8.69
C MET A 1 -20.36 22.85 8.78
N SER A 2 -19.34 22.06 9.15
CA SER A 2 -19.51 20.61 9.36
C SER A 2 -20.56 20.38 10.45
N THR A 3 -21.46 19.45 10.20
CA THR A 3 -22.47 19.10 11.20
C THR A 3 -21.82 18.25 12.31
N ASP A 4 -22.32 18.34 13.55
CA ASP A 4 -21.84 17.50 14.68
C ASP A 4 -21.79 16.01 14.34
N GLY A 5 -22.68 15.54 13.47
CA GLY A 5 -22.70 14.17 12.97
C GLY A 5 -21.48 13.79 12.12
N GLU A 6 -21.01 14.70 11.28
CA GLU A 6 -19.82 14.47 10.43
C GLU A 6 -18.54 14.46 11.26
N ILE A 7 -18.42 15.37 12.24
CA ILE A 7 -17.29 15.40 13.18
C ILE A 7 -17.25 14.12 14.01
N ARG A 8 -18.40 13.67 14.48
CA ARG A 8 -18.51 12.42 15.26
C ARG A 8 -18.13 11.19 14.42
N ALA A 9 -18.56 11.11 13.16
CA ALA A 9 -18.21 10.02 12.27
C ALA A 9 -16.69 9.97 11.98
N ALA A 10 -16.08 11.13 11.75
CA ALA A 10 -14.63 11.24 11.54
C ALA A 10 -13.83 10.83 12.79
N LEU A 11 -14.29 11.22 13.99
CA LEU A 11 -13.66 10.82 15.24
C LEU A 11 -13.78 9.32 15.51
N ILE A 12 -14.93 8.71 15.23
CA ILE A 12 -15.13 7.26 15.35
C ILE A 12 -14.18 6.53 14.38
N SER A 13 -14.10 6.96 13.12
CA SER A 13 -13.20 6.37 12.13
C SER A 13 -11.72 6.50 12.55
N ALA A 14 -11.35 7.61 13.16
CA ALA A 14 -9.98 7.80 13.69
C ALA A 14 -9.70 6.88 14.88
N LEU A 15 -10.69 6.66 15.78
CA LEU A 15 -10.57 5.73 16.90
C LEU A 15 -10.49 4.28 16.43
N ASP A 16 -11.32 3.88 15.48
CA ASP A 16 -11.28 2.54 14.87
C ASP A 16 -9.92 2.28 14.22
N TRP A 17 -9.36 3.28 13.54
CA TRP A 17 -8.02 3.21 13.01
C TRP A 17 -6.95 3.01 14.10
N GLN A 18 -7.08 3.70 15.23
CA GLN A 18 -6.16 3.54 16.37
C GLN A 18 -6.26 2.14 16.99
N VAL A 19 -7.47 1.59 17.14
CA VAL A 19 -7.68 0.21 17.60
C VAL A 19 -7.04 -0.79 16.63
N GLU A 20 -7.18 -0.60 15.31
CA GLU A 20 -6.49 -1.40 14.31
C GLU A 20 -4.95 -1.25 14.35
N LEU A 21 -4.43 -0.14 14.88
CA LEU A 21 -3.01 0.07 15.14
C LEU A 21 -2.51 -0.69 16.38
N GLY A 22 -3.40 -1.32 17.14
CA GLY A 22 -3.09 -2.01 18.39
C GLY A 22 -3.20 -1.12 19.63
N ALA A 23 -3.82 0.06 19.52
CA ALA A 23 -4.20 0.89 20.67
C ALA A 23 -5.57 0.43 21.17
N ASP A 24 -5.62 -0.81 21.70
CA ASP A 24 -6.83 -1.48 22.19
C ASP A 24 -7.08 -1.22 23.69
N GLU A 25 -6.19 -0.45 24.33
CA GLU A 25 -6.32 -0.08 25.74
C GLU A 25 -6.37 1.45 25.89
N ALA A 26 -7.37 1.92 26.65
CA ALA A 26 -7.38 3.31 27.09
C ALA A 26 -6.27 3.54 28.14
N ILE A 27 -5.39 4.49 27.89
CA ILE A 27 -4.38 4.91 28.87
C ILE A 27 -5.09 5.78 29.90
N ALA A 28 -5.18 5.29 31.14
CA ALA A 28 -5.71 6.05 32.27
C ALA A 28 -4.70 7.14 32.68
N GLU A 29 -5.19 8.27 33.24
CA GLU A 29 -4.35 9.38 33.72
C GLU A 29 -3.39 8.97 34.87
N HIS A 30 -3.61 7.80 35.49
CA HIS A 30 -2.77 7.25 36.52
C HIS A 30 -2.27 5.85 36.16
N PRO A 31 -1.04 5.46 36.55
CA PRO A 31 -0.50 4.13 36.34
C PRO A 31 -1.38 3.08 37.00
N VAL A 32 -1.83 2.06 36.22
CA VAL A 32 -2.53 0.90 36.76
C VAL A 32 -1.52 -0.17 37.13
N ASP A 33 -1.47 -0.55 38.41
CA ASP A 33 -0.67 -1.70 38.85
C ASP A 33 -1.35 -3.01 38.44
N ARG A 34 -0.87 -3.55 37.30
CA ARG A 34 -1.41 -4.80 36.74
C ARG A 34 -1.05 -6.04 37.57
N PHE A 35 -0.04 -5.96 38.46
CA PHE A 35 0.29 -7.05 39.36
C PHE A 35 -0.68 -7.12 40.55
N ALA A 36 -1.25 -5.99 40.98
CA ALA A 36 -2.32 -5.93 41.97
C ALA A 36 -3.71 -6.30 41.41
N ALA A 37 -3.93 -6.15 40.11
CA ALA A 37 -5.20 -6.42 39.42
C ALA A 37 -5.44 -7.91 39.11
N THR A 38 -4.49 -8.81 39.35
CA THR A 38 -4.62 -10.26 39.09
C THR A 38 -5.23 -11.01 40.31
N ALA A 39 -6.26 -10.46 40.95
CA ALA A 39 -7.14 -11.26 41.80
C ALA A 39 -8.13 -12.01 40.89
N PRO A 40 -8.28 -13.34 41.01
CA PRO A 40 -9.17 -14.11 40.15
C PRO A 40 -10.61 -13.65 40.33
N GLN A 41 -11.19 -13.05 39.28
CA GLN A 41 -12.63 -12.87 39.22
C GLN A 41 -13.27 -14.26 39.16
N VAL A 42 -14.03 -14.61 40.16
CA VAL A 42 -14.89 -15.81 40.21
C VAL A 42 -15.96 -15.63 39.12
N VAL A 43 -15.79 -16.30 37.99
CA VAL A 43 -16.82 -16.42 36.97
C VAL A 43 -17.84 -17.44 37.44
N PRO A 44 -19.16 -17.16 37.47
CA PRO A 44 -20.17 -18.15 37.83
C PRO A 44 -20.19 -19.32 36.84
N ASP A 45 -20.26 -20.51 37.38
CA ASP A 45 -20.25 -21.82 36.76
C ASP A 45 -21.16 -21.94 35.53
N ALA A 46 -20.60 -22.33 34.41
CA ALA A 46 -21.35 -22.84 33.26
C ALA A 46 -21.36 -24.40 33.31
N PRO A 47 -22.44 -25.07 32.91
CA PRO A 47 -22.66 -26.50 33.20
C PRO A 47 -21.71 -27.43 32.45
N ALA A 48 -21.21 -28.41 33.17
CA ALA A 48 -20.27 -29.44 32.74
C ALA A 48 -20.81 -30.32 31.60
N LYS A 49 -19.97 -30.57 30.56
CA LYS A 49 -20.13 -31.66 29.59
C LYS A 49 -19.31 -32.87 30.03
N PRO A 50 -19.79 -34.11 29.74
CA PRO A 50 -19.28 -35.32 30.38
C PRO A 50 -17.92 -35.77 29.86
N ALA A 51 -17.14 -36.37 30.76
CA ALA A 51 -15.84 -36.94 30.57
C ALA A 51 -15.86 -38.20 29.69
N VAL A 52 -14.94 -38.30 28.74
CA VAL A 52 -14.57 -39.55 28.06
C VAL A 52 -13.26 -40.04 28.67
N GLN A 53 -13.28 -41.32 29.07
CA GLN A 53 -12.26 -42.03 29.83
C GLN A 53 -10.94 -42.20 29.05
N ALA A 54 -9.87 -42.11 29.80
CA ALA A 54 -8.49 -42.36 29.40
C ALA A 54 -8.22 -43.88 29.23
N GLY A 55 -7.59 -44.26 28.11
CA GLY A 55 -6.93 -45.54 27.93
C GLY A 55 -5.42 -45.43 28.23
N ARG A 56 -4.96 -46.33 29.09
CA ARG A 56 -3.56 -46.50 29.53
C ARG A 56 -2.72 -47.27 28.48
N GLY A 57 -1.41 -47.00 28.46
CA GLY A 57 -0.41 -47.97 28.09
C GLY A 57 0.92 -47.34 27.65
N PRO A 58 2.06 -47.98 27.94
CA PRO A 58 3.22 -47.31 28.51
C PRO A 58 4.46 -47.21 27.58
N ALA A 59 5.36 -46.32 27.99
CA ALA A 59 6.83 -46.32 27.87
C ALA A 59 7.54 -46.85 26.63
N ASP A 60 8.43 -46.05 26.08
CA ASP A 60 9.85 -46.46 26.00
C ASP A 60 10.78 -45.23 25.82
N VAL A 61 11.77 -45.24 26.71
CA VAL A 61 12.88 -44.28 26.80
C VAL A 61 14.03 -44.81 25.97
N HIS A 62 14.53 -44.05 25.01
CA HIS A 62 15.89 -44.28 24.51
C HIS A 62 16.71 -42.99 24.55
N ALA A 63 17.61 -42.97 25.52
CA ALA A 63 18.74 -42.08 25.55
C ALA A 63 19.73 -42.53 24.46
N PHE A 64 20.29 -41.58 23.72
CA PHE A 64 21.48 -41.82 22.92
C PHE A 64 22.60 -40.86 23.31
N ASP A 65 23.69 -41.50 23.58
CA ASP A 65 24.96 -41.19 24.18
C ASP A 65 25.82 -40.24 23.32
N ALA A 66 26.64 -39.48 23.99
CA ALA A 66 27.66 -38.60 23.42
C ALA A 66 28.87 -39.44 22.95
N GLY A 67 29.18 -39.34 21.68
CA GLY A 67 30.37 -39.91 21.07
C GLY A 67 31.27 -38.87 20.43
N GLN A 68 32.35 -38.50 21.11
CA GLN A 68 33.48 -37.76 20.56
C GLN A 68 34.19 -38.61 19.50
N SER A 69 34.50 -38.04 18.36
CA SER A 69 35.58 -38.56 17.51
C SER A 69 36.32 -37.44 16.79
N GLN A 70 37.52 -37.19 17.21
CA GLN A 70 38.55 -36.41 16.52
C GLN A 70 39.02 -37.17 15.29
N ARG A 71 39.11 -36.53 14.13
CA ARG A 71 40.12 -36.88 13.10
C ARG A 71 40.48 -35.64 12.24
N ALA A 72 41.75 -35.50 12.18
CA ALA A 72 42.72 -34.76 11.42
C ALA A 72 42.32 -34.19 10.04
N GLY A 73 42.96 -33.06 9.75
CA GLY A 73 42.83 -32.18 8.63
C GLY A 73 43.32 -32.72 7.30
N ASP A 74 42.74 -32.09 6.27
CA ASP A 74 43.35 -31.95 4.95
C ASP A 74 43.12 -30.54 4.43
N PRO A 75 44.00 -29.94 3.63
CA PRO A 75 44.00 -28.52 3.31
C PRO A 75 42.95 -28.21 2.23
N VAL A 76 42.01 -27.34 2.58
CA VAL A 76 41.06 -26.83 1.62
C VAL A 76 41.72 -25.77 0.75
N THR A 77 41.84 -26.09 -0.51
CA THR A 77 42.25 -25.19 -1.60
C THR A 77 41.25 -24.04 -1.67
N HIS A 78 41.74 -22.83 -1.41
CA HIS A 78 40.97 -21.59 -1.62
C HIS A 78 40.70 -21.38 -3.13
N THR A 79 39.55 -21.81 -3.58
CA THR A 79 39.04 -21.34 -4.86
C THR A 79 38.59 -19.89 -4.70
N THR A 80 39.34 -19.00 -5.31
CA THR A 80 39.02 -17.57 -5.44
C THR A 80 37.69 -17.44 -6.09
N GLN A 81 36.62 -17.16 -5.31
CA GLN A 81 35.36 -16.71 -5.84
C GLN A 81 35.57 -15.35 -6.51
N GLN A 82 35.51 -15.35 -7.83
CA GLN A 82 35.42 -14.13 -8.61
C GLN A 82 34.25 -13.30 -8.07
N SER A 83 34.59 -12.14 -7.52
CA SER A 83 33.63 -11.08 -7.18
C SER A 83 32.82 -10.79 -8.42
N ALA A 84 31.53 -11.18 -8.39
CA ALA A 84 30.57 -10.73 -9.38
C ALA A 84 30.56 -9.21 -9.32
N SER A 85 31.11 -8.58 -10.34
CA SER A 85 31.04 -7.15 -10.57
C SER A 85 29.56 -6.78 -10.58
N LEU A 86 29.10 -6.06 -9.55
CA LEU A 86 27.79 -5.42 -9.55
C LEU A 86 27.82 -4.43 -10.72
N ALA A 87 27.10 -4.78 -11.79
CA ALA A 87 26.86 -3.85 -12.89
C ALA A 87 26.30 -2.55 -12.31
N PRO A 88 26.73 -1.38 -12.81
CA PRO A 88 26.18 -0.12 -12.35
C PRO A 88 24.66 -0.14 -12.56
N PRO A 89 23.87 0.50 -11.67
CA PRO A 89 22.43 0.56 -11.81
C PRO A 89 22.10 1.11 -13.20
N GLN A 90 21.40 0.32 -14.00
CA GLN A 90 20.92 0.77 -15.31
C GLN A 90 19.99 1.96 -15.07
N PRO A 91 20.09 3.02 -15.90
CA PRO A 91 19.13 4.10 -15.85
C PRO A 91 17.71 3.53 -16.05
N PRO A 92 16.67 4.15 -15.45
CA PRO A 92 15.30 3.67 -15.60
C PRO A 92 14.97 3.54 -17.08
N ALA A 93 14.31 2.42 -17.43
CA ALA A 93 13.91 2.12 -18.81
C ALA A 93 13.19 3.34 -19.40
N SER A 94 13.61 3.73 -20.60
CA SER A 94 13.03 4.86 -21.32
C SER A 94 11.57 4.53 -21.65
N SER A 95 10.65 5.47 -21.40
CA SER A 95 9.26 5.38 -21.86
C SER A 95 9.25 5.14 -23.38
N SER A 96 8.31 4.31 -23.87
CA SER A 96 8.16 4.11 -25.31
C SER A 96 7.80 5.45 -25.96
N PRO A 97 8.46 5.86 -27.06
CA PRO A 97 8.09 7.06 -27.82
C PRO A 97 6.62 7.03 -28.27
N GLU A 98 6.10 5.84 -28.55
CA GLU A 98 4.71 5.62 -28.94
C GLU A 98 3.75 5.96 -27.77
N SER A 99 3.97 5.42 -26.56
CA SER A 99 3.11 5.70 -25.41
C SER A 99 3.10 7.19 -25.05
N ALA A 100 4.25 7.88 -25.20
CA ALA A 100 4.34 9.32 -24.97
C ALA A 100 3.53 10.12 -26.01
N THR A 101 3.60 9.72 -27.28
CA THR A 101 2.84 10.37 -28.37
C THR A 101 1.34 10.18 -28.17
N LEU A 102 0.90 8.96 -27.89
CA LEU A 102 -0.52 8.64 -27.67
C LEU A 102 -1.07 9.38 -26.45
N ALA A 103 -0.35 9.38 -25.34
CA ALA A 103 -0.76 10.09 -24.14
C ALA A 103 -0.91 11.60 -24.37
N ALA A 104 -0.01 12.22 -25.12
CA ALA A 104 -0.02 13.66 -25.41
C ALA A 104 -1.22 14.10 -26.28
N GLN A 105 -1.80 13.20 -27.06
CA GLN A 105 -2.94 13.50 -27.94
C GLN A 105 -4.26 13.64 -27.16
N ALA A 106 -4.42 12.97 -26.02
CA ALA A 106 -5.64 13.03 -25.22
C ALA A 106 -5.86 14.44 -24.67
N GLN A 107 -7.08 14.99 -24.84
CA GLN A 107 -7.46 16.31 -24.35
C GLN A 107 -8.38 16.26 -23.12
N ALA A 108 -9.02 15.10 -22.87
CA ALA A 108 -9.89 14.83 -21.74
C ALA A 108 -9.53 13.48 -21.10
N LEU A 109 -10.07 13.20 -19.92
CA LEU A 109 -9.88 11.92 -19.24
C LEU A 109 -10.48 10.74 -20.01
N GLU A 110 -11.63 11.01 -20.64
CA GLU A 110 -12.34 10.06 -21.50
C GLU A 110 -11.49 9.68 -22.72
N ASP A 111 -10.92 10.67 -23.41
CA ASP A 111 -10.01 10.43 -24.56
C ASP A 111 -8.79 9.61 -24.16
N LEU A 112 -8.23 9.90 -22.96
CA LEU A 112 -7.09 9.17 -22.43
C LEU A 112 -7.46 7.71 -22.12
N ALA A 113 -8.63 7.49 -21.52
CA ALA A 113 -9.12 6.16 -21.20
C ALA A 113 -9.36 5.33 -22.49
N GLU A 114 -10.03 5.90 -23.48
CA GLU A 114 -10.29 5.25 -24.77
C GLU A 114 -8.99 4.91 -25.50
N THR A 115 -8.08 5.89 -25.58
CA THR A 115 -6.75 5.70 -26.22
C THR A 115 -5.98 4.58 -25.55
N LEU A 116 -5.90 4.60 -24.22
CA LEU A 116 -5.18 3.59 -23.45
C LEU A 116 -5.83 2.21 -23.57
N GLN A 117 -7.17 2.14 -23.52
CA GLN A 117 -7.92 0.89 -23.66
C GLN A 117 -7.78 0.29 -25.06
N ALA A 118 -7.72 1.12 -26.10
CA ALA A 118 -7.53 0.66 -27.48
C ALA A 118 -6.10 0.22 -27.76
N TRP A 119 -5.11 0.79 -27.05
CA TRP A 119 -3.70 0.52 -27.30
C TRP A 119 -3.29 -0.92 -26.98
N ASP A 120 -2.57 -1.56 -27.91
CA ASP A 120 -2.13 -2.96 -27.84
C ASP A 120 -0.63 -3.10 -27.48
N GLY A 121 0.00 -2.03 -27.03
CA GLY A 121 1.44 -2.01 -26.70
C GLY A 121 1.83 -2.75 -25.42
N SER A 122 0.89 -3.43 -24.74
CA SER A 122 1.17 -4.18 -23.52
C SER A 122 0.49 -5.54 -23.50
N PRO A 123 1.23 -6.64 -23.24
CA PRO A 123 0.67 -7.97 -23.12
C PRO A 123 -0.23 -8.16 -21.88
N LEU A 124 -0.21 -7.24 -20.93
CA LEU A 124 -1.07 -7.29 -19.74
C LEU A 124 -2.56 -7.25 -20.09
N LYS A 125 -2.91 -6.57 -21.19
CA LYS A 125 -4.28 -6.47 -21.70
C LYS A 125 -4.86 -7.85 -22.04
N GLU A 126 -4.05 -8.78 -22.57
CA GLU A 126 -4.50 -10.12 -22.96
C GLU A 126 -4.86 -11.01 -21.76
N THR A 127 -4.25 -10.77 -20.60
CA THR A 127 -4.40 -11.60 -19.40
C THR A 127 -5.35 -11.02 -18.37
N ALA A 128 -5.68 -9.75 -18.47
CA ALA A 128 -6.63 -9.06 -17.59
C ALA A 128 -8.07 -9.24 -18.08
N ARG A 129 -9.00 -9.26 -17.13
CA ARG A 129 -10.44 -9.36 -17.43
C ARG A 129 -11.05 -8.00 -17.77
N ASN A 130 -10.65 -6.97 -17.06
CA ASN A 130 -11.17 -5.62 -17.21
C ASN A 130 -10.04 -4.58 -17.26
N PHE A 131 -10.35 -3.49 -17.96
CA PHE A 131 -9.60 -2.26 -17.90
C PHE A 131 -9.98 -1.50 -16.61
N VAL A 132 -8.99 -1.12 -15.81
CA VAL A 132 -9.16 -0.42 -14.53
C VAL A 132 -8.50 0.95 -14.63
N PHE A 133 -9.28 1.99 -14.95
CA PHE A 133 -8.77 3.32 -15.22
C PHE A 133 -8.69 4.17 -13.96
N CYS A 134 -9.84 4.48 -13.36
CA CYS A 134 -9.93 5.33 -12.19
C CYS A 134 -11.21 5.09 -11.40
N ASP A 135 -11.28 5.69 -10.20
CA ASP A 135 -12.50 5.82 -9.38
C ASP A 135 -12.39 7.13 -8.58
N GLY A 136 -13.53 7.67 -8.15
CA GLY A 136 -13.59 8.93 -7.42
C GLY A 136 -13.86 10.13 -8.33
N LEU A 137 -13.70 11.35 -7.78
CA LEU A 137 -14.07 12.59 -8.44
C LEU A 137 -12.91 13.20 -9.22
N PRO A 138 -12.98 13.35 -10.56
CA PRO A 138 -12.04 14.18 -11.31
C PRO A 138 -12.01 15.60 -10.75
N GLY A 139 -10.82 16.19 -10.63
CA GLY A 139 -10.66 17.51 -9.99
C GLY A 139 -10.59 17.47 -8.46
N ALA A 140 -10.66 16.30 -7.83
CA ALA A 140 -10.39 16.16 -6.40
C ALA A 140 -9.01 16.70 -6.05
N HIS A 141 -8.89 17.37 -4.91
CA HIS A 141 -7.61 17.95 -4.47
C HIS A 141 -6.54 16.89 -4.22
N LEU A 142 -6.94 15.66 -3.83
CA LEU A 142 -6.03 14.53 -3.64
C LEU A 142 -6.18 13.51 -4.76
N MET A 143 -5.07 13.17 -5.42
CA MET A 143 -4.98 12.01 -6.31
C MET A 143 -4.12 10.92 -5.67
N VAL A 144 -4.69 9.72 -5.56
CA VAL A 144 -4.01 8.52 -5.07
C VAL A 144 -3.57 7.69 -6.27
N VAL A 145 -2.28 7.33 -6.30
CA VAL A 145 -1.71 6.50 -7.37
C VAL A 145 -1.16 5.21 -6.76
N GLY A 146 -1.76 4.08 -7.09
CA GLY A 146 -1.35 2.74 -6.69
C GLY A 146 -0.46 2.05 -7.73
N GLU A 147 -0.22 0.77 -7.51
CA GLU A 147 0.67 -0.06 -8.34
C GLU A 147 -0.05 -0.61 -9.57
N ALA A 148 -1.02 -1.49 -9.37
CA ALA A 148 -1.75 -2.21 -10.40
C ALA A 148 -3.04 -2.80 -9.80
N PRO A 149 -4.04 -3.16 -10.63
CA PRO A 149 -5.23 -3.87 -10.17
C PRO A 149 -4.89 -5.24 -9.59
N GLY A 150 -5.55 -5.61 -8.49
CA GLY A 150 -5.63 -6.96 -7.99
C GLY A 150 -6.81 -7.73 -8.58
N GLN A 151 -7.10 -8.90 -8.03
CA GLN A 151 -8.17 -9.78 -8.54
C GLN A 151 -9.57 -9.15 -8.44
N GLU A 152 -9.87 -8.47 -7.33
CA GLU A 152 -11.17 -7.83 -7.14
C GLU A 152 -11.33 -6.60 -8.03
N GLU A 153 -10.27 -5.82 -8.18
CA GLU A 153 -10.21 -4.66 -9.07
C GLU A 153 -10.41 -5.08 -10.53
N ASP A 154 -9.72 -6.13 -10.95
CA ASP A 154 -9.85 -6.72 -12.28
C ASP A 154 -11.28 -7.29 -12.53
N ARG A 155 -11.93 -7.81 -11.48
CA ARG A 155 -13.31 -8.30 -11.57
C ARG A 155 -14.34 -7.18 -11.71
N GLN A 156 -14.13 -6.05 -11.02
CA GLN A 156 -15.09 -4.95 -10.91
C GLN A 156 -14.80 -3.79 -11.88
N GLY A 157 -13.61 -3.73 -12.48
CA GLY A 157 -13.19 -2.63 -13.35
C GLY A 157 -12.89 -1.32 -12.61
N LYS A 158 -12.68 -1.37 -11.27
CA LYS A 158 -12.42 -0.20 -10.44
C LYS A 158 -11.18 -0.38 -9.56
N PRO A 159 -10.34 0.68 -9.35
CA PRO A 159 -9.16 0.58 -8.51
C PRO A 159 -9.52 0.51 -7.02
N PHE A 160 -8.73 -0.22 -6.26
CA PHE A 160 -8.82 -0.28 -4.80
C PHE A 160 -10.22 -0.64 -4.27
N VAL A 161 -10.78 -1.76 -4.73
CA VAL A 161 -12.09 -2.29 -4.26
C VAL A 161 -11.96 -3.55 -3.40
N GLY A 162 -10.80 -4.23 -3.42
CA GLY A 162 -10.51 -5.38 -2.57
C GLY A 162 -10.17 -4.97 -1.12
N ARG A 163 -9.66 -5.92 -0.32
CA ARG A 163 -9.30 -5.69 1.10
C ARG A 163 -8.33 -4.51 1.30
N ALA A 164 -7.38 -4.34 0.39
CA ALA A 164 -6.46 -3.20 0.40
C ALA A 164 -7.19 -1.87 0.15
N GLY A 165 -8.16 -1.87 -0.75
CA GLY A 165 -8.99 -0.71 -1.05
C GLY A 165 -9.90 -0.33 0.11
N GLN A 166 -10.51 -1.31 0.77
CA GLN A 166 -11.31 -1.06 1.99
C GLN A 166 -10.46 -0.44 3.11
N LEU A 167 -9.19 -0.84 3.23
CA LEU A 167 -8.28 -0.17 4.15
C LEU A 167 -7.97 1.25 3.69
N LEU A 168 -7.74 1.49 2.39
CA LEU A 168 -7.54 2.82 1.85
C LEU A 168 -8.73 3.73 2.15
N ASP A 169 -9.96 3.24 1.98
CA ASP A 169 -11.17 4.02 2.27
C ASP A 169 -11.22 4.46 3.75
N ARG A 170 -10.89 3.55 4.68
CA ARG A 170 -10.77 3.91 6.11
C ARG A 170 -9.65 4.91 6.37
N MET A 171 -8.51 4.77 5.68
CA MET A 171 -7.38 5.71 5.78
C MET A 171 -7.79 7.10 5.30
N LEU A 172 -8.50 7.21 4.19
CA LEU A 172 -9.00 8.47 3.65
C LEU A 172 -10.08 9.07 4.57
N ALA A 173 -11.03 8.27 5.05
CA ALA A 173 -12.06 8.71 5.98
C ALA A 173 -11.49 9.28 7.28
N ALA A 174 -10.40 8.71 7.80
CA ALA A 174 -9.72 9.19 9.01
C ALA A 174 -9.12 10.60 8.87
N ILE A 175 -8.90 11.06 7.63
CA ILE A 175 -8.47 12.44 7.32
C ILE A 175 -9.58 13.27 6.65
N GLY A 176 -10.83 12.84 6.75
CA GLY A 176 -12.00 13.55 6.24
C GLY A 176 -12.18 13.53 4.74
N LEU A 177 -11.63 12.53 4.05
CA LEU A 177 -11.77 12.32 2.61
C LEU A 177 -12.60 11.08 2.29
N ASP A 178 -13.36 11.14 1.18
CA ASP A 178 -14.19 10.05 0.70
C ASP A 178 -14.14 10.01 -0.83
N ARG A 179 -13.89 8.83 -1.44
CA ARG A 179 -13.90 8.68 -2.91
C ARG A 179 -15.28 8.92 -3.53
N THR A 180 -16.35 8.80 -2.74
CA THR A 180 -17.73 9.00 -3.21
C THR A 180 -18.24 10.43 -3.05
N SER A 181 -17.44 11.33 -2.46
CA SER A 181 -17.79 12.75 -2.29
C SER A 181 -17.83 13.47 -3.63
N ASP A 182 -18.76 14.39 -3.77
CA ASP A 182 -18.90 15.34 -4.90
C ASP A 182 -18.20 16.69 -4.64
N ASP A 183 -17.67 16.89 -3.43
CA ASP A 183 -16.87 18.06 -3.07
C ASP A 183 -15.36 17.79 -3.35
N PRO A 184 -14.71 18.52 -4.26
CA PRO A 184 -13.29 18.35 -4.57
C PRO A 184 -12.35 18.43 -3.36
N GLY A 185 -12.72 19.20 -2.33
CA GLY A 185 -11.94 19.34 -1.09
C GLY A 185 -12.07 18.15 -0.15
N ARG A 186 -13.10 17.34 -0.33
CA ARG A 186 -13.41 16.14 0.47
C ARG A 186 -13.32 14.85 -0.34
N ALA A 187 -13.18 14.96 -1.65
CA ALA A 187 -13.07 13.83 -2.56
C ALA A 187 -11.63 13.30 -2.62
N ALA A 188 -11.49 12.06 -3.06
CA ALA A 188 -10.25 11.48 -3.55
C ALA A 188 -10.45 10.96 -4.97
N TYR A 189 -9.44 11.15 -5.83
CA TYR A 189 -9.38 10.56 -7.16
C TYR A 189 -8.32 9.45 -7.17
N ILE A 190 -8.66 8.26 -7.60
CA ILE A 190 -7.84 7.05 -7.37
C ILE A 190 -7.54 6.37 -8.70
N THR A 191 -6.27 6.06 -8.95
CA THR A 191 -5.80 5.30 -10.10
C THR A 191 -4.59 4.42 -9.74
N ASN A 192 -4.03 3.72 -10.74
CA ASN A 192 -2.81 2.94 -10.62
C ASN A 192 -1.81 3.31 -11.73
N ILE A 193 -0.53 2.90 -11.58
CA ILE A 193 0.46 2.99 -12.65
C ILE A 193 0.04 2.10 -13.83
N LEU A 194 -0.38 0.85 -13.55
CA LEU A 194 -0.86 -0.07 -14.57
C LEU A 194 -2.38 -0.15 -14.56
N PRO A 195 -3.04 -0.09 -15.74
CA PRO A 195 -4.50 -0.20 -15.83
C PRO A 195 -4.99 -1.64 -15.99
N TRP A 196 -4.09 -2.61 -16.15
CA TRP A 196 -4.39 -4.03 -16.24
C TRP A 196 -3.68 -4.84 -15.17
N ARG A 197 -4.35 -5.88 -14.72
CA ARG A 197 -3.84 -6.80 -13.69
C ARG A 197 -2.70 -7.66 -14.22
N PRO A 198 -1.51 -7.65 -13.60
CA PRO A 198 -0.48 -8.62 -13.91
C PRO A 198 -0.89 -10.04 -13.51
N ALA A 199 -0.56 -11.04 -14.33
CA ALA A 199 -0.89 -12.44 -14.08
C ALA A 199 -0.39 -12.87 -12.67
N GLY A 200 -1.26 -13.55 -11.91
CA GLY A 200 -0.94 -14.01 -10.55
C GLY A 200 -0.74 -12.90 -9.52
N ASN A 201 -1.14 -11.66 -9.77
CA ASN A 201 -0.88 -10.48 -8.93
C ASN A 201 0.63 -10.26 -8.67
N ARG A 202 1.50 -10.61 -9.62
CA ARG A 202 2.92 -10.30 -9.49
C ARG A 202 3.16 -8.79 -9.48
N THR A 203 4.24 -8.38 -8.88
CA THR A 203 4.70 -6.98 -8.98
C THR A 203 5.03 -6.64 -10.44
N PRO A 204 4.62 -5.46 -10.94
CA PRO A 204 5.03 -4.96 -12.24
C PRO A 204 6.55 -4.85 -12.39
N THR A 205 7.05 -5.11 -13.58
CA THR A 205 8.46 -4.83 -13.88
C THR A 205 8.70 -3.32 -14.02
N PRO A 206 9.95 -2.86 -13.87
CA PRO A 206 10.29 -1.46 -14.14
C PRO A 206 9.94 -1.03 -15.57
N ASP A 207 10.11 -1.92 -16.54
CA ASP A 207 9.81 -1.66 -17.96
C ASP A 207 8.30 -1.50 -18.19
N GLU A 208 7.48 -2.36 -17.55
CA GLU A 208 6.03 -2.20 -17.58
C GLU A 208 5.60 -0.87 -16.97
N ALA A 209 6.16 -0.50 -15.82
CA ALA A 209 5.83 0.79 -15.20
C ALA A 209 6.27 1.97 -16.08
N ALA A 210 7.45 1.90 -16.70
CA ALA A 210 7.97 2.94 -17.61
C ALA A 210 7.10 3.08 -18.87
N LEU A 211 6.58 1.97 -19.37
CA LEU A 211 5.69 1.93 -20.53
C LEU A 211 4.39 2.72 -20.32
N PHE A 212 3.82 2.65 -19.12
CA PHE A 212 2.57 3.34 -18.77
C PHE A 212 2.78 4.75 -18.20
N LEU A 213 3.99 5.09 -17.78
CA LEU A 213 4.28 6.36 -17.13
C LEU A 213 3.81 7.60 -17.91
N PRO A 214 3.96 7.70 -19.27
CA PRO A 214 3.44 8.84 -20.02
C PRO A 214 1.92 9.02 -19.89
N PHE A 215 1.17 7.91 -19.89
CA PHE A 215 -0.27 7.94 -19.70
C PHE A 215 -0.64 8.41 -18.27
N VAL A 216 0.10 7.94 -17.25
CA VAL A 216 -0.13 8.36 -15.85
C VAL A 216 0.19 9.84 -15.66
N ILE A 217 1.27 10.36 -16.25
CA ILE A 217 1.59 11.79 -16.22
C ILE A 217 0.48 12.60 -16.88
N ARG A 218 -0.01 12.17 -18.04
CA ARG A 218 -1.12 12.85 -18.73
C ARG A 218 -2.41 12.77 -17.93
N HIS A 219 -2.68 11.64 -17.30
CA HIS A 219 -3.80 11.43 -16.38
C HIS A 219 -3.79 12.45 -15.23
N ILE A 220 -2.64 12.63 -14.57
CA ILE A 220 -2.47 13.63 -13.51
C ILE A 220 -2.76 15.05 -14.05
N GLN A 221 -2.21 15.40 -15.23
CA GLN A 221 -2.42 16.70 -15.85
C GLN A 221 -3.89 16.99 -16.16
N LEU A 222 -4.64 15.97 -16.63
CA LEU A 222 -6.06 16.10 -16.97
C LEU A 222 -6.96 16.10 -15.73
N ALA A 223 -6.61 15.31 -14.71
CA ALA A 223 -7.36 15.26 -13.45
C ALA A 223 -7.13 16.49 -12.56
N GLN A 224 -6.04 17.22 -12.74
CA GLN A 224 -5.72 18.49 -12.06
C GLN A 224 -5.81 18.44 -10.51
N PRO A 225 -5.22 17.45 -9.85
CA PRO A 225 -5.18 17.42 -8.39
C PRO A 225 -4.26 18.53 -7.85
N ARG A 226 -4.34 18.82 -6.55
CA ARG A 226 -3.38 19.68 -5.84
C ARG A 226 -2.20 18.89 -5.28
N ILE A 227 -2.43 17.62 -4.91
CA ILE A 227 -1.48 16.74 -4.24
C ILE A 227 -1.57 15.35 -4.83
N ILE A 228 -0.40 14.68 -4.96
CA ILE A 228 -0.29 13.28 -5.36
C ILE A 228 0.15 12.45 -4.15
N LEU A 229 -0.60 11.40 -3.82
CA LEU A 229 -0.24 10.39 -2.83
C LEU A 229 0.18 9.10 -3.55
N ALA A 230 1.48 8.81 -3.59
CA ALA A 230 2.03 7.61 -4.23
C ALA A 230 2.04 6.44 -3.24
N MET A 231 1.18 5.44 -3.45
CA MET A 231 0.97 4.32 -2.53
C MET A 231 1.82 3.11 -2.90
N GLY A 232 2.98 2.97 -2.23
CA GLY A 232 3.87 1.82 -2.38
C GLY A 232 5.10 2.06 -3.24
N ASN A 233 5.84 0.99 -3.48
CA ASN A 233 7.17 1.06 -4.09
C ASN A 233 7.13 1.39 -5.58
N THR A 234 6.23 0.73 -6.33
CA THR A 234 6.12 0.89 -7.79
C THR A 234 5.72 2.31 -8.18
N PRO A 235 4.62 2.92 -7.66
CA PRO A 235 4.27 4.28 -8.02
C PRO A 235 5.31 5.31 -7.55
N THR A 236 5.91 5.12 -6.38
CA THR A 236 7.00 6.00 -5.90
C THR A 236 8.18 6.01 -6.87
N LYS A 237 8.65 4.82 -7.27
CA LYS A 237 9.79 4.72 -8.19
C LYS A 237 9.47 5.24 -9.58
N ALA A 238 8.29 4.93 -10.10
CA ALA A 238 7.87 5.34 -11.44
C ALA A 238 7.70 6.86 -11.53
N LEU A 239 6.93 7.47 -10.62
CA LEU A 239 6.64 8.91 -10.64
C LEU A 239 7.87 9.76 -10.32
N LEU A 240 8.71 9.32 -9.38
CA LEU A 240 9.92 10.06 -8.99
C LEU A 240 11.17 9.63 -9.78
N GLN A 241 11.05 8.69 -10.71
CA GLN A 241 12.16 8.14 -11.52
C GLN A 241 13.38 7.81 -10.65
N THR A 242 13.15 7.15 -9.51
CA THR A 242 14.18 6.83 -8.52
C THR A 242 14.30 5.32 -8.30
N THR A 243 15.48 4.88 -7.94
CA THR A 243 15.73 3.50 -7.48
C THR A 243 15.54 3.34 -5.97
N THR A 244 15.39 4.45 -5.25
CA THR A 244 15.23 4.47 -3.78
C THR A 244 13.91 3.81 -3.38
N GLY A 245 13.97 2.90 -2.41
CA GLY A 245 12.80 2.16 -1.94
C GLY A 245 11.89 2.98 -1.02
N ILE A 246 10.61 2.56 -0.97
CA ILE A 246 9.54 3.25 -0.23
C ILE A 246 9.87 3.49 1.26
N LYS A 247 10.57 2.58 1.94
CA LYS A 247 10.95 2.76 3.35
C LYS A 247 11.81 3.99 3.63
N ARG A 248 12.55 4.46 2.63
CA ARG A 248 13.37 5.68 2.72
C ARG A 248 12.66 6.91 2.18
N MET A 249 11.72 6.71 1.24
CA MET A 249 11.01 7.80 0.56
C MET A 249 9.74 8.23 1.26
N ARG A 250 9.06 7.30 1.99
CA ARG A 250 7.78 7.62 2.63
C ARG A 250 7.86 8.83 3.56
N GLY A 251 6.79 9.59 3.59
CA GLY A 251 6.66 10.75 4.46
C GLY A 251 7.55 11.93 4.08
N ARG A 252 8.19 11.92 2.91
CA ARG A 252 9.00 13.03 2.41
C ARG A 252 8.31 13.65 1.20
N TRP A 253 8.00 14.90 1.29
CA TRP A 253 7.47 15.68 0.17
C TRP A 253 8.52 15.84 -0.91
N VAL A 254 8.13 15.65 -2.17
CA VAL A 254 8.96 15.84 -3.36
C VAL A 254 8.08 16.47 -4.44
N ASP A 255 8.58 17.50 -5.10
CA ASP A 255 7.90 18.06 -6.27
C ASP A 255 8.02 17.08 -7.45
N HIS A 256 6.89 16.65 -8.00
CA HIS A 256 6.85 15.77 -9.15
C HIS A 256 7.35 16.50 -10.41
N ALA A 257 8.49 16.07 -10.94
CA ALA A 257 9.23 16.80 -11.98
C ALA A 257 8.40 17.15 -13.23
N ALA A 258 7.49 16.26 -13.66
CA ALA A 258 6.72 16.48 -14.88
C ALA A 258 5.47 17.36 -14.70
N THR A 259 4.95 17.53 -13.48
CA THR A 259 3.72 18.28 -13.22
C THR A 259 3.92 19.46 -12.26
N GLY A 260 5.05 19.51 -11.55
CA GLY A 260 5.31 20.52 -10.52
C GLY A 260 4.46 20.34 -9.25
N LEU A 261 3.66 19.28 -9.15
CA LEU A 261 2.78 19.05 -8.02
C LEU A 261 3.52 18.41 -6.83
N PRO A 262 3.17 18.77 -5.59
CA PRO A 262 3.68 18.10 -4.41
C PRO A 262 3.23 16.63 -4.40
N LEU A 263 4.18 15.72 -4.21
CA LEU A 263 3.99 14.28 -4.15
C LEU A 263 4.50 13.76 -2.82
N LEU A 264 3.67 12.97 -2.14
CA LEU A 264 4.04 12.26 -0.91
C LEU A 264 4.02 10.76 -1.15
N PRO A 265 5.16 10.06 -1.02
CA PRO A 265 5.18 8.61 -0.98
C PRO A 265 4.68 8.08 0.37
N SER A 266 3.84 7.03 0.34
CA SER A 266 3.40 6.32 1.54
C SER A 266 3.34 4.81 1.31
N PHE A 267 3.13 4.03 2.38
CA PHE A 267 3.00 2.58 2.28
C PHE A 267 1.70 2.18 1.58
N HIS A 268 1.77 1.15 0.75
CA HIS A 268 0.60 0.57 0.11
C HIS A 268 -0.29 -0.14 1.15
N PRO A 269 -1.62 0.00 1.12
CA PRO A 269 -2.52 -0.65 2.08
C PRO A 269 -2.35 -2.17 2.16
N ALA A 270 -2.09 -2.86 1.04
CA ALA A 270 -1.80 -4.29 1.05
C ALA A 270 -0.53 -4.65 1.85
N TYR A 271 0.47 -3.77 1.91
CA TYR A 271 1.63 -3.94 2.78
C TYR A 271 1.23 -3.78 4.26
N LEU A 272 0.42 -2.78 4.58
CA LEU A 272 -0.04 -2.51 5.94
C LEU A 272 -0.94 -3.63 6.51
N LEU A 273 -1.67 -4.36 5.65
CA LEU A 273 -2.40 -5.57 6.05
C LEU A 273 -1.47 -6.72 6.46
N ARG A 274 -0.27 -6.80 5.86
CA ARG A 274 0.75 -7.81 6.20
C ARG A 274 1.69 -7.38 7.32
N GLN A 275 1.87 -6.07 7.50
CA GLN A 275 2.75 -5.44 8.49
C GLN A 275 1.97 -4.36 9.26
N PRO A 276 1.07 -4.75 10.19
CA PRO A 276 0.21 -3.80 10.90
C PRO A 276 0.98 -2.77 11.74
N ALA A 277 2.15 -3.15 12.26
CA ALA A 277 2.98 -2.24 13.04
C ALA A 277 3.43 -0.96 12.29
N ASP A 278 3.46 -1.01 10.95
CA ASP A 278 3.83 0.14 10.13
C ASP A 278 2.64 1.08 9.82
N LYS A 279 1.41 0.75 10.26
CA LYS A 279 0.24 1.63 10.10
C LYS A 279 0.45 2.99 10.77
N LYS A 280 1.12 3.04 11.93
CA LYS A 280 1.47 4.31 12.58
C LYS A 280 2.29 5.25 11.69
N LEU A 281 3.16 4.71 10.87
CA LEU A 281 3.96 5.49 9.94
C LEU A 281 3.10 6.03 8.78
N ALA A 282 2.21 5.20 8.23
CA ALA A 282 1.25 5.63 7.22
C ALA A 282 0.27 6.68 7.78
N TRP A 283 -0.09 6.59 9.06
CA TRP A 283 -0.90 7.59 9.74
C TRP A 283 -0.22 8.98 9.75
N HIS A 284 1.06 9.03 10.07
CA HIS A 284 1.82 10.29 9.98
C HIS A 284 1.82 10.85 8.56
N ASP A 285 1.98 9.99 7.53
CA ASP A 285 1.92 10.44 6.14
C ASP A 285 0.56 11.05 5.79
N LEU A 286 -0.54 10.45 6.28
CA LEU A 286 -1.90 10.94 6.04
C LEU A 286 -2.16 12.28 6.75
N ILE A 287 -1.63 12.48 7.96
CA ILE A 287 -1.71 13.77 8.66
C ILE A 287 -1.01 14.85 7.83
N GLU A 288 0.16 14.56 7.26
CA GLU A 288 0.87 15.49 6.39
C GLU A 288 0.06 15.82 5.12
N VAL A 289 -0.61 14.83 4.51
CA VAL A 289 -1.55 15.07 3.40
C VAL A 289 -2.67 16.01 3.83
N ARG A 290 -3.29 15.77 5.00
CA ARG A 290 -4.39 16.62 5.48
C ARG A 290 -3.93 18.05 5.70
N ARG A 291 -2.79 18.26 6.37
CA ARG A 291 -2.20 19.60 6.58
C ARG A 291 -1.95 20.34 5.28
N ALA A 292 -1.36 19.65 4.30
CA ALA A 292 -1.10 20.24 2.99
C ALA A 292 -2.38 20.60 2.24
N LEU A 293 -3.45 19.79 2.35
CA LEU A 293 -4.77 20.09 1.79
C LEU A 293 -5.43 21.31 2.48
N ASP A 294 -5.16 21.52 3.77
CA ASP A 294 -5.64 22.69 4.54
C ASP A 294 -4.83 23.98 4.27
N GLY A 295 -3.80 23.90 3.42
CA GLY A 295 -2.97 25.03 3.03
C GLY A 295 -1.79 25.29 3.96
N GLU A 296 -1.46 24.34 4.86
CA GLU A 296 -0.23 24.36 5.61
C GLU A 296 0.93 23.97 4.71
N ASN A 297 2.05 24.70 4.75
CA ASN A 297 3.21 24.34 3.94
C ASN A 297 3.75 22.97 4.36
N PRO A 298 4.01 22.04 3.40
CA PRO A 298 4.67 20.78 3.69
C PRO A 298 6.03 21.02 4.35
N THR A 299 6.29 20.37 5.48
CA THR A 299 7.57 20.43 6.21
C THR A 299 8.54 19.34 5.76
#